data_7ec3f15acf3af4940b5cda039774ab59
#
_entry.id   7ec3f15acf3af4940b5cda039774ab59
#
_cell.length_a   1.000
_cell.length_b   1.000
_cell.length_c   1.000
_cell.angle_alpha   90.00
_cell.angle_beta   90.00
_cell.angle_gamma   90.00
#
_symmetry.space_group_name_H-M   'P 1'
#
loop_
_entity.id
_entity.type
_entity.pdbx_description
1 polymer ?
#
loop_
_entity_poly.entity_id
_entity_poly.type
_entity_poly.pdbx_seq_one_letter_code
_entity_poly.pdbx_strand_id
1 'polypeptide(L)'
;MDRSNIDKIAQNAEDRVLLAKLWDKITAGMRKNIPANTCFLSPREQEMANYLFGCPEGLHFFGGYPDAERKMLVYLPDYLDENALYGEDAPCICLRAAFFQGDSPSHRDFLGALMGAGVARETVGDICVGTGSCDFFVTAEIAPYLLQNFTSAGRIKLHLERIPLTDARIPEPEVKEIKDTLASVRLDSVISSGFRIGRSLAAQYVTTGKAAVDGLPCEKPDKNVPEGAKISVRGLGKMQLVKINGKTKKDRISVVIHRYV
;
A
#
# COMPACT_ATOMS: atom_id res chain seq x y z
N MET A 1 -13.55 15.77 13.56
CA MET A 1 -13.95 14.44 13.06
C MET A 1 -15.46 14.31 13.16
N ASP A 2 -16.13 13.85 12.09
CA ASP A 2 -17.59 13.69 12.09
C ASP A 2 -17.95 12.39 11.34
N ARG A 3 -18.68 11.50 12.03
CA ARG A 3 -19.17 10.23 11.46
C ARG A 3 -20.08 10.43 10.23
N SER A 4 -20.77 11.57 10.15
CA SER A 4 -21.65 11.89 9.01
C SER A 4 -20.90 12.01 7.67
N ASN A 5 -19.56 12.18 7.71
CA ASN A 5 -18.75 12.22 6.50
C ASN A 5 -18.58 10.84 5.83
N ILE A 6 -18.89 9.73 6.52
CA ILE A 6 -18.81 8.38 5.94
C ILE A 6 -19.63 8.30 4.65
N ASP A 7 -20.86 8.81 4.65
CA ASP A 7 -21.74 8.77 3.47
C ASP A 7 -21.27 9.63 2.30
N LYS A 8 -20.43 10.65 2.57
CA LYS A 8 -19.83 11.51 1.54
C LYS A 8 -18.56 10.89 0.93
N ILE A 9 -17.85 10.06 1.70
CA ILE A 9 -16.58 9.45 1.32
C ILE A 9 -16.80 8.09 0.64
N ALA A 10 -17.74 7.30 1.16
CA ALA A 10 -18.06 5.95 0.67
C ALA A 10 -18.63 6.00 -0.75
N GLN A 11 -18.04 5.21 -1.66
CA GLN A 11 -18.52 5.08 -3.04
C GLN A 11 -19.49 3.91 -3.23
N ASN A 12 -19.51 2.96 -2.28
CA ASN A 12 -20.35 1.77 -2.29
C ASN A 12 -20.66 1.29 -0.86
N ALA A 13 -21.46 0.23 -0.73
CA ALA A 13 -21.84 -0.33 0.56
C ALA A 13 -20.65 -0.91 1.36
N GLU A 14 -19.67 -1.50 0.65
CA GLU A 14 -18.47 -2.08 1.28
C GLU A 14 -17.61 -1.00 1.92
N ASP A 15 -17.38 0.13 1.21
CA ASP A 15 -16.68 1.29 1.74
C ASP A 15 -17.35 1.83 3.01
N ARG A 16 -18.71 1.91 2.99
CA ARG A 16 -19.46 2.40 4.15
C ARG A 16 -19.27 1.50 5.37
N VAL A 17 -19.31 0.19 5.18
CA VAL A 17 -19.09 -0.79 6.26
C VAL A 17 -17.66 -0.69 6.77
N LEU A 18 -16.68 -0.60 5.88
CA LEU A 18 -15.27 -0.43 6.24
C LEU A 18 -15.09 0.83 7.08
N LEU A 19 -15.49 1.99 6.55
CA LEU A 19 -15.31 3.29 7.23
C LEU A 19 -16.03 3.33 8.58
N ALA A 20 -17.20 2.70 8.73
CA ALA A 20 -17.90 2.59 10.00
C ALA A 20 -17.09 1.76 11.02
N LYS A 21 -16.52 0.61 10.60
CA LYS A 21 -15.66 -0.22 11.46
C LYS A 21 -14.40 0.53 11.89
N LEU A 22 -13.74 1.24 10.96
CA LEU A 22 -12.56 2.07 11.27
C LEU A 22 -12.92 3.14 12.29
N TRP A 23 -14.01 3.86 12.05
CA TRP A 23 -14.50 4.91 12.95
C TRP A 23 -14.74 4.37 14.36
N ASP A 24 -15.53 3.32 14.48
CA ASP A 24 -15.93 2.76 15.78
C ASP A 24 -14.69 2.26 16.56
N LYS A 25 -13.74 1.58 15.90
CA LYS A 25 -12.54 1.05 16.55
C LYS A 25 -11.59 2.15 17.02
N ILE A 26 -11.28 3.10 16.15
CA ILE A 26 -10.34 4.19 16.45
C ILE A 26 -10.92 5.15 17.49
N THR A 27 -12.18 5.58 17.33
CA THR A 27 -12.80 6.51 18.29
C THR A 27 -13.03 5.87 19.66
N ALA A 28 -13.21 4.55 19.73
CA ALA A 28 -13.27 3.83 21.01
C ALA A 28 -11.92 3.87 21.73
N GLY A 29 -10.80 3.66 21.02
CA GLY A 29 -9.45 3.82 21.55
C GLY A 29 -9.19 5.23 22.06
N MET A 30 -9.49 6.23 21.22
CA MET A 30 -9.31 7.65 21.56
C MET A 30 -10.11 8.04 22.83
N ARG A 31 -11.37 7.64 22.93
CA ARG A 31 -12.21 7.95 24.09
C ARG A 31 -11.71 7.33 25.40
N LYS A 32 -11.09 6.15 25.30
CA LYS A 32 -10.55 5.42 26.46
C LYS A 32 -9.09 5.76 26.74
N ASN A 33 -8.46 6.54 25.86
CA ASN A 33 -7.03 6.83 25.86
C ASN A 33 -6.17 5.54 25.92
N ILE A 34 -6.50 4.55 25.06
CA ILE A 34 -5.77 3.29 24.91
C ILE A 34 -5.39 3.05 23.46
N PRO A 35 -4.26 2.36 23.17
CA PRO A 35 -3.87 2.02 21.82
C PRO A 35 -4.99 1.29 21.06
N ALA A 36 -5.16 1.63 19.81
CA ALA A 36 -6.11 0.96 18.91
C ALA A 36 -5.57 0.94 17.49
N ASN A 37 -5.79 -0.17 16.78
CA ASN A 37 -5.36 -0.30 15.39
C ASN A 37 -6.45 -0.98 14.56
N THR A 38 -6.48 -0.68 13.27
CA THR A 38 -7.33 -1.34 12.29
C THR A 38 -6.67 -2.61 11.76
N CYS A 39 -7.33 -3.31 10.83
CA CYS A 39 -6.64 -4.23 9.93
C CYS A 39 -5.83 -3.46 8.89
N PHE A 40 -5.07 -4.19 8.03
CA PHE A 40 -4.33 -3.58 6.94
C PHE A 40 -5.26 -3.01 5.86
N LEU A 41 -5.04 -1.76 5.53
CA LEU A 41 -5.75 -1.00 4.52
C LEU A 41 -4.94 -0.94 3.22
N SER A 42 -5.59 -1.08 2.09
CA SER A 42 -5.03 -0.75 0.78
C SER A 42 -4.76 0.76 0.67
N PRO A 43 -3.93 1.23 -0.28
CA PRO A 43 -3.71 2.67 -0.48
C PRO A 43 -5.00 3.47 -0.65
N ARG A 44 -6.00 2.92 -1.37
CA ARG A 44 -7.33 3.56 -1.53
C ARG A 44 -8.05 3.71 -0.19
N GLU A 45 -8.04 2.65 0.63
CA GLU A 45 -8.69 2.65 1.94
C GLU A 45 -7.98 3.58 2.93
N GLN A 46 -6.65 3.69 2.85
CA GLN A 46 -5.86 4.67 3.61
C GLN A 46 -6.29 6.11 3.28
N GLU A 47 -6.45 6.42 2.00
CA GLU A 47 -6.92 7.74 1.58
C GLU A 47 -8.34 8.03 2.09
N MET A 48 -9.24 7.06 2.00
CA MET A 48 -10.60 7.22 2.57
C MET A 48 -10.55 7.44 4.09
N ALA A 49 -9.70 6.69 4.80
CA ALA A 49 -9.49 6.86 6.24
C ALA A 49 -8.91 8.25 6.56
N ASN A 50 -7.95 8.72 5.75
CA ASN A 50 -7.36 10.05 5.88
C ASN A 50 -8.41 11.16 5.71
N TYR A 51 -9.31 11.04 4.72
CA TYR A 51 -10.44 11.99 4.56
C TYR A 51 -11.41 11.94 5.74
N LEU A 52 -11.65 10.76 6.34
CA LEU A 52 -12.58 10.59 7.45
C LEU A 52 -12.05 11.19 8.75
N PHE A 53 -10.79 10.90 9.06
CA PHE A 53 -10.18 11.27 10.34
C PHE A 53 -9.41 12.59 10.28
N GLY A 54 -8.96 13.03 9.12
CA GLY A 54 -7.93 14.04 8.98
C GLY A 54 -6.58 13.49 9.45
N CYS A 55 -5.73 14.36 9.96
CA CYS A 55 -4.44 13.99 10.57
C CYS A 55 -4.42 14.44 12.04
N PRO A 56 -5.28 13.91 12.92
CA PRO A 56 -5.23 14.29 14.33
C PRO A 56 -3.97 13.70 14.97
N GLU A 57 -3.51 14.39 16.01
CA GLU A 57 -2.39 13.94 16.83
C GLU A 57 -2.63 12.52 17.36
N GLY A 58 -1.58 11.70 17.36
CA GLY A 58 -1.63 10.30 17.79
C GLY A 58 -2.19 9.30 16.77
N LEU A 59 -2.60 9.74 15.56
CA LEU A 59 -2.97 8.82 14.48
C LEU A 59 -1.83 8.64 13.48
N HIS A 60 -1.47 7.37 13.26
CA HIS A 60 -0.37 6.97 12.37
C HIS A 60 -0.81 5.91 11.37
N PHE A 61 -0.31 5.97 10.14
CA PHE A 61 -0.39 4.86 9.20
C PHE A 61 0.87 4.02 9.32
N PHE A 62 0.73 2.76 9.77
CA PHE A 62 1.84 1.86 10.04
C PHE A 62 1.66 0.51 9.35
N GLY A 63 2.68 0.03 8.66
CA GLY A 63 2.67 -1.25 7.95
C GLY A 63 3.83 -2.18 8.29
N GLY A 64 4.56 -1.88 9.39
CA GLY A 64 5.73 -2.64 9.83
C GLY A 64 7.07 -2.08 9.36
N TYR A 65 7.07 -1.25 8.31
CA TYR A 65 8.24 -0.54 7.80
C TYR A 65 7.80 0.77 7.09
N PRO A 66 8.73 1.75 6.88
CA PRO A 66 8.34 3.11 6.43
C PRO A 66 7.55 3.16 5.12
N ASP A 67 8.00 2.43 4.09
CA ASP A 67 7.45 2.49 2.72
C ASP A 67 6.39 1.42 2.44
N ALA A 68 5.83 0.81 3.49
CA ALA A 68 4.79 -0.20 3.34
C ALA A 68 3.63 0.31 2.47
N GLU A 69 3.17 -0.51 1.51
CA GLU A 69 2.02 -0.18 0.68
C GLU A 69 0.71 -0.38 1.45
N ARG A 70 0.60 -1.47 2.18
CA ARG A 70 -0.55 -1.75 3.05
C ARG A 70 -0.23 -1.33 4.47
N LYS A 71 -1.07 -0.48 5.04
CA LYS A 71 -0.87 0.08 6.38
C LYS A 71 -2.13 -0.04 7.22
N MET A 72 -1.95 -0.23 8.49
CA MET A 72 -3.00 -0.07 9.49
C MET A 72 -3.13 1.40 9.86
N LEU A 73 -4.32 1.86 10.21
CA LEU A 73 -4.49 3.09 10.96
C LEU A 73 -4.35 2.75 12.44
N VAL A 74 -3.40 3.41 13.10
CA VAL A 74 -3.04 3.16 14.51
C VAL A 74 -3.25 4.44 15.30
N TYR A 75 -3.95 4.33 16.43
CA TYR A 75 -4.00 5.38 17.43
C TYR A 75 -3.03 5.07 18.56
N LEU A 76 -2.13 5.99 18.82
CA LEU A 76 -1.24 6.01 19.97
C LEU A 76 -1.72 7.10 20.94
N PRO A 77 -2.03 6.75 22.21
CA PRO A 77 -2.29 7.72 23.27
C PRO A 77 -1.06 8.59 23.56
N ASP A 78 -1.26 9.73 24.18
CA ASP A 78 -0.25 10.73 24.51
C ASP A 78 0.89 10.23 25.43
N TYR A 79 0.69 9.13 26.12
CA TYR A 79 1.72 8.48 26.96
C TYR A 79 2.61 7.48 26.18
N LEU A 80 2.35 7.26 24.88
CA LEU A 80 3.15 6.41 24.00
C LEU A 80 3.74 7.25 22.85
N ASP A 81 4.96 6.91 22.48
CA ASP A 81 5.63 7.46 21.30
C ASP A 81 5.65 6.46 20.14
N GLU A 82 6.19 6.86 18.99
CA GLU A 82 6.26 6.01 17.80
C GLU A 82 7.11 4.75 17.99
N ASN A 83 7.98 4.66 19.01
CA ASN A 83 8.74 3.45 19.30
C ASN A 83 7.81 2.30 19.73
N ALA A 84 6.64 2.61 20.28
CA ALA A 84 5.62 1.62 20.61
C ALA A 84 5.13 0.83 19.39
N LEU A 85 5.25 1.38 18.17
CA LEU A 85 4.92 0.70 16.92
C LEU A 85 5.87 -0.47 16.60
N TYR A 86 7.05 -0.49 17.19
CA TYR A 86 8.08 -1.51 16.98
C TYR A 86 8.33 -2.40 18.21
N GLY A 87 7.61 -2.16 19.30
CA GLY A 87 7.73 -2.89 20.57
C GLY A 87 7.08 -4.27 20.56
N GLU A 88 6.97 -4.87 21.74
CA GLU A 88 6.34 -6.18 21.92
C GLU A 88 4.86 -6.18 21.56
N ASP A 89 4.16 -5.08 21.84
CA ASP A 89 2.74 -4.86 21.53
C ASP A 89 2.54 -4.16 20.17
N ALA A 90 3.49 -4.30 19.25
CA ALA A 90 3.39 -3.74 17.89
C ALA A 90 2.07 -4.17 17.23
N PRO A 91 1.39 -3.29 16.48
CA PRO A 91 0.09 -3.57 15.87
C PRO A 91 0.14 -4.66 14.81
N CYS A 92 1.32 -4.94 14.25
CA CYS A 92 1.55 -6.03 13.31
C CYS A 92 2.82 -6.81 13.65
N ILE A 93 2.89 -8.02 13.12
CA ILE A 93 4.00 -8.96 13.30
C ILE A 93 4.60 -9.25 11.94
N CYS A 94 5.94 -9.32 11.87
CA CYS A 94 6.65 -9.84 10.70
C CYS A 94 6.91 -11.34 10.86
N LEU A 95 6.49 -12.11 9.86
CA LEU A 95 6.80 -13.53 9.73
C LEU A 95 7.76 -13.72 8.55
N ARG A 96 8.81 -14.49 8.80
CA ARG A 96 9.73 -14.95 7.76
C ARG A 96 9.40 -16.38 7.38
N ALA A 97 9.11 -16.61 6.10
CA ALA A 97 8.99 -17.93 5.53
C ALA A 97 10.28 -18.27 4.78
N ALA A 98 11.11 -19.16 5.33
CA ALA A 98 12.30 -19.69 4.67
C ALA A 98 11.90 -20.84 3.73
N PHE A 99 12.54 -20.89 2.55
CA PHE A 99 12.36 -21.95 1.56
C PHE A 99 13.69 -22.27 0.83
N PHE A 100 13.69 -23.32 0.03
CA PHE A 100 14.90 -23.70 -0.70
C PHE A 100 15.31 -22.61 -1.71
N GLN A 101 16.59 -22.22 -1.73
CA GLN A 101 17.09 -21.11 -2.57
C GLN A 101 16.94 -21.34 -4.08
N GLY A 102 16.77 -22.62 -4.50
CA GLY A 102 16.48 -22.97 -5.89
C GLY A 102 15.02 -22.74 -6.31
N ASP A 103 14.14 -22.52 -5.34
CA ASP A 103 12.73 -22.18 -5.61
C ASP A 103 12.58 -20.69 -5.85
N SER A 104 11.60 -20.32 -6.67
CA SER A 104 11.33 -18.92 -7.04
C SER A 104 9.83 -18.63 -6.94
N PRO A 105 9.25 -18.68 -5.71
CA PRO A 105 7.85 -18.36 -5.53
C PRO A 105 7.61 -16.88 -5.83
N SER A 106 6.47 -16.57 -6.42
CA SER A 106 6.05 -15.21 -6.65
C SER A 106 5.21 -14.67 -5.47
N HIS A 107 5.01 -13.35 -5.43
CA HIS A 107 4.05 -12.71 -4.53
C HIS A 107 2.65 -13.37 -4.62
N ARG A 108 2.22 -13.76 -5.84
CA ARG A 108 0.91 -14.40 -6.07
C ARG A 108 0.81 -15.78 -5.43
N ASP A 109 1.90 -16.53 -5.43
CA ASP A 109 1.92 -17.88 -4.83
C ASP A 109 1.74 -17.77 -3.31
N PHE A 110 2.45 -16.84 -2.66
CA PHE A 110 2.26 -16.57 -1.23
C PHE A 110 0.86 -16.07 -0.91
N LEU A 111 0.39 -15.05 -1.63
CA LEU A 111 -0.94 -14.49 -1.41
C LEU A 111 -2.03 -15.55 -1.64
N GLY A 112 -1.94 -16.33 -2.72
CA GLY A 112 -2.87 -17.40 -3.02
C GLY A 112 -2.90 -18.49 -1.95
N ALA A 113 -1.72 -18.87 -1.43
CA ALA A 113 -1.61 -19.86 -0.37
C ALA A 113 -2.20 -19.36 0.96
N LEU A 114 -1.95 -18.09 1.33
CA LEU A 114 -2.55 -17.47 2.52
C LEU A 114 -4.09 -17.43 2.42
N MET A 115 -4.61 -16.99 1.29
CA MET A 115 -6.07 -16.99 1.06
C MET A 115 -6.65 -18.40 1.05
N GLY A 116 -5.95 -19.37 0.45
CA GLY A 116 -6.31 -20.80 0.46
C GLY A 116 -6.30 -21.42 1.86
N ALA A 117 -5.49 -20.90 2.78
CA ALA A 117 -5.49 -21.29 4.19
C ALA A 117 -6.61 -20.61 5.02
N GLY A 118 -7.52 -19.87 4.37
CA GLY A 118 -8.64 -19.19 5.02
C GLY A 118 -8.30 -17.87 5.70
N VAL A 119 -7.11 -17.32 5.42
CA VAL A 119 -6.67 -16.03 5.98
C VAL A 119 -7.37 -14.89 5.26
N ALA A 120 -7.97 -13.96 5.99
CA ALA A 120 -8.62 -12.80 5.40
C ALA A 120 -7.59 -11.80 4.85
N ARG A 121 -7.84 -11.21 3.68
CA ARG A 121 -6.88 -10.29 3.02
C ARG A 121 -6.52 -9.09 3.87
N GLU A 122 -7.46 -8.58 4.64
CA GLU A 122 -7.27 -7.44 5.53
C GLU A 122 -6.35 -7.73 6.73
N THR A 123 -6.10 -9.01 7.07
CA THR A 123 -5.16 -9.38 8.13
C THR A 123 -3.72 -9.51 7.63
N VAL A 124 -3.50 -9.37 6.32
CA VAL A 124 -2.19 -9.47 5.66
C VAL A 124 -1.78 -8.12 5.09
N GLY A 125 -0.62 -7.67 5.48
CA GLY A 125 0.06 -6.48 4.95
C GLY A 125 0.80 -6.77 3.65
N ASP A 126 2.03 -6.24 3.55
CA ASP A 126 2.91 -6.46 2.42
C ASP A 126 3.58 -7.84 2.50
N ILE A 127 3.86 -8.42 1.34
CA ILE A 127 4.54 -9.70 1.14
C ILE A 127 5.81 -9.41 0.35
N CYS A 128 6.95 -9.54 1.00
CA CYS A 128 8.27 -9.19 0.49
C CYS A 128 9.04 -10.46 0.12
N VAL A 129 8.87 -10.91 -1.12
CA VAL A 129 9.55 -12.13 -1.61
C VAL A 129 10.99 -11.81 -1.99
N GLY A 130 11.93 -12.51 -1.37
CA GLY A 130 13.37 -12.45 -1.67
C GLY A 130 13.92 -13.81 -2.10
N THR A 131 15.23 -13.92 -2.20
CA THR A 131 15.92 -15.18 -2.50
C THR A 131 15.98 -16.04 -1.23
N GLY A 132 15.39 -17.25 -1.27
CA GLY A 132 15.40 -18.21 -0.17
C GLY A 132 14.51 -17.85 1.02
N SER A 133 13.88 -16.68 1.03
CA SER A 133 12.93 -16.30 2.08
C SER A 133 11.90 -15.29 1.59
N CYS A 134 10.76 -15.26 2.28
CA CYS A 134 9.72 -14.24 2.11
C CYS A 134 9.38 -13.68 3.49
N ASP A 135 9.51 -12.37 3.65
CA ASP A 135 9.06 -11.68 4.84
C ASP A 135 7.69 -11.08 4.58
N PHE A 136 6.73 -11.32 5.46
CA PHE A 136 5.38 -10.77 5.28
C PHE A 136 4.78 -10.32 6.61
N PHE A 137 3.96 -9.30 6.52
CA PHE A 137 3.39 -8.64 7.69
C PHE A 137 1.96 -9.12 7.90
N VAL A 138 1.60 -9.39 9.15
CA VAL A 138 0.27 -9.88 9.52
C VAL A 138 -0.21 -9.24 10.82
N THR A 139 -1.52 -9.24 11.05
CA THR A 139 -2.05 -8.84 12.37
C THR A 139 -1.62 -9.81 13.45
N ALA A 140 -1.51 -9.33 14.69
CA ALA A 140 -1.08 -10.16 15.83
C ALA A 140 -1.97 -11.39 16.05
N GLU A 141 -3.27 -11.26 15.77
CA GLU A 141 -4.27 -12.31 15.99
C GLU A 141 -4.07 -13.53 15.08
N ILE A 142 -3.64 -13.32 13.83
CA ILE A 142 -3.50 -14.42 12.86
C ILE A 142 -2.13 -15.10 12.92
N ALA A 143 -1.11 -14.43 13.48
CA ALA A 143 0.25 -14.92 13.48
C ALA A 143 0.43 -16.31 14.13
N PRO A 144 -0.18 -16.63 15.31
CA PRO A 144 -0.04 -17.96 15.91
C PRO A 144 -0.61 -19.07 15.03
N TYR A 145 -1.73 -18.81 14.35
CA TYR A 145 -2.31 -19.77 13.41
C TYR A 145 -1.37 -20.05 12.24
N LEU A 146 -0.79 -18.99 11.65
CA LEU A 146 0.13 -19.13 10.52
C LEU A 146 1.41 -19.85 10.90
N LEU A 147 2.00 -19.56 12.06
CA LEU A 147 3.20 -20.23 12.56
C LEU A 147 3.01 -21.75 12.70
N GLN A 148 1.79 -22.19 13.01
CA GLN A 148 1.49 -23.60 13.21
C GLN A 148 1.04 -24.30 11.91
N ASN A 149 0.35 -23.59 11.02
CA ASN A 149 -0.40 -24.23 9.93
C ASN A 149 0.08 -23.85 8.52
N PHE A 150 0.79 -22.73 8.36
CA PHE A 150 1.23 -22.26 7.04
C PHE A 150 2.59 -22.87 6.67
N THR A 151 2.58 -24.10 6.16
CA THR A 151 3.78 -24.92 5.90
C THR A 151 4.17 -24.99 4.43
N SER A 152 3.38 -24.43 3.53
CA SER A 152 3.67 -24.43 2.09
C SER A 152 3.00 -23.30 1.34
N ALA A 153 3.64 -22.82 0.26
CA ALA A 153 3.07 -21.97 -0.75
C ALA A 153 3.06 -22.71 -2.09
N GLY A 154 1.90 -23.22 -2.47
CA GLY A 154 1.77 -24.13 -3.60
C GLY A 154 2.56 -25.43 -3.36
N ARG A 155 3.59 -25.67 -4.18
CA ARG A 155 4.46 -26.86 -4.06
C ARG A 155 5.70 -26.64 -3.18
N ILE A 156 5.95 -25.39 -2.79
CA ILE A 156 7.16 -24.99 -2.06
C ILE A 156 6.92 -25.18 -0.57
N LYS A 157 7.78 -25.93 0.10
CA LYS A 157 7.75 -26.09 1.55
C LYS A 157 8.33 -24.85 2.22
N LEU A 158 7.68 -24.42 3.30
CA LEU A 158 8.03 -23.24 4.08
C LEU A 158 8.37 -23.62 5.51
N HIS A 159 9.35 -22.91 6.06
CA HIS A 159 9.60 -22.89 7.51
C HIS A 159 9.36 -21.46 7.99
N LEU A 160 8.38 -21.29 8.89
CA LEU A 160 8.00 -19.99 9.41
C LEU A 160 8.61 -19.70 10.77
N GLU A 161 9.05 -18.47 10.93
CA GLU A 161 9.48 -17.92 12.20
C GLU A 161 8.96 -16.46 12.37
N ARG A 162 8.75 -16.03 13.60
CA ARG A 162 8.52 -14.63 13.93
C ARG A 162 9.86 -13.92 14.01
N ILE A 163 9.99 -12.78 13.36
CA ILE A 163 11.17 -11.93 13.42
C ILE A 163 10.82 -10.52 13.92
N PRO A 164 11.77 -9.77 14.51
CA PRO A 164 11.59 -8.36 14.79
C PRO A 164 11.26 -7.59 13.51
N LEU A 165 10.41 -6.56 13.60
CA LEU A 165 10.05 -5.72 12.45
C LEU A 165 11.28 -5.06 11.82
N THR A 166 12.29 -4.71 12.64
CA THR A 166 13.56 -4.12 12.21
C THR A 166 14.43 -5.05 11.38
N ASP A 167 14.22 -6.35 11.49
CA ASP A 167 15.01 -7.38 10.79
C ASP A 167 14.35 -7.80 9.47
N ALA A 168 13.22 -7.20 9.13
CA ALA A 168 12.49 -7.47 7.90
C ALA A 168 13.33 -7.11 6.67
N ARG A 169 13.44 -8.05 5.75
CA ARG A 169 14.14 -7.87 4.47
C ARG A 169 13.15 -7.35 3.44
N ILE A 170 13.22 -6.05 3.18
CA ILE A 170 12.38 -5.39 2.20
C ILE A 170 13.17 -5.34 0.88
N PRO A 171 12.75 -6.05 -0.17
CA PRO A 171 13.40 -5.96 -1.47
C PRO A 171 13.30 -4.52 -1.99
N GLU A 172 14.40 -3.97 -2.45
CA GLU A 172 14.35 -2.72 -3.18
C GLU A 172 13.54 -2.94 -4.47
N PRO A 173 12.52 -2.11 -4.73
CA PRO A 173 11.75 -2.26 -5.94
C PRO A 173 12.65 -2.03 -7.16
N GLU A 174 12.66 -2.97 -8.10
CA GLU A 174 13.31 -2.75 -9.37
C GLU A 174 12.59 -1.62 -10.11
N VAL A 175 13.29 -0.51 -10.31
CA VAL A 175 12.74 0.67 -10.97
C VAL A 175 13.53 0.98 -12.24
N LYS A 176 12.81 1.30 -13.30
CA LYS A 176 13.37 1.89 -14.49
C LYS A 176 13.19 3.39 -14.46
N GLU A 177 14.29 4.13 -14.32
CA GLU A 177 14.26 5.58 -14.42
C GLU A 177 14.00 6.02 -15.87
N ILE A 178 13.03 6.91 -16.06
CA ILE A 178 12.65 7.49 -17.35
C ILE A 178 12.72 9.01 -17.20
N LYS A 179 13.64 9.62 -17.96
CA LYS A 179 13.74 11.07 -18.11
C LYS A 179 13.07 11.47 -19.42
N ASP A 180 12.10 12.37 -19.34
CA ASP A 180 11.36 12.84 -20.51
C ASP A 180 10.97 14.32 -20.37
N THR A 181 10.40 14.87 -21.43
CA THR A 181 9.85 16.22 -21.43
C THR A 181 8.41 16.21 -21.87
N LEU A 182 7.53 16.79 -21.08
CA LEU A 182 6.08 16.84 -21.33
C LEU A 182 5.64 18.27 -21.66
N ALA A 183 4.61 18.42 -22.47
CA ALA A 183 3.98 19.73 -22.72
C ALA A 183 3.20 20.20 -21.46
N SER A 184 2.66 19.24 -20.70
CA SER A 184 1.97 19.47 -19.43
C SER A 184 2.05 18.20 -18.59
N VAL A 185 2.02 18.35 -17.24
CA VAL A 185 2.09 17.22 -16.29
C VAL A 185 0.67 16.66 -16.05
N ARG A 186 -0.02 16.34 -17.14
CA ARG A 186 -1.35 15.71 -17.12
C ARG A 186 -1.21 14.20 -17.00
N LEU A 187 -2.21 13.54 -16.42
CA LEU A 187 -2.21 12.11 -16.19
C LEU A 187 -2.01 11.30 -17.48
N ASP A 188 -2.72 11.67 -18.56
CA ASP A 188 -2.54 11.04 -19.88
C ASP A 188 -1.12 11.16 -20.42
N SER A 189 -0.47 12.32 -20.22
CA SER A 189 0.89 12.58 -20.67
C SER A 189 1.92 11.81 -19.84
N VAL A 190 1.76 11.77 -18.52
CA VAL A 190 2.65 11.03 -17.62
C VAL A 190 2.57 9.53 -17.87
N ILE A 191 1.35 8.97 -18.02
CA ILE A 191 1.12 7.56 -18.38
C ILE A 191 1.75 7.22 -19.73
N SER A 192 1.54 8.07 -20.73
CA SER A 192 2.11 7.90 -22.09
C SER A 192 3.63 7.82 -22.04
N SER A 193 4.27 8.72 -21.31
CA SER A 193 5.73 8.76 -21.17
C SER A 193 6.25 7.55 -20.37
N GLY A 194 5.69 7.27 -19.21
CA GLY A 194 6.17 6.23 -18.28
C GLY A 194 6.02 4.82 -18.83
N PHE A 195 4.92 4.53 -19.54
CA PHE A 195 4.70 3.20 -20.15
C PHE A 195 5.12 3.13 -21.63
N ARG A 196 5.57 4.25 -22.22
CA ARG A 196 5.95 4.34 -23.63
C ARG A 196 4.83 3.92 -24.58
N ILE A 197 3.61 4.37 -24.33
CA ILE A 197 2.42 4.13 -25.14
C ILE A 197 1.91 5.43 -25.77
N GLY A 198 1.10 5.32 -26.81
CA GLY A 198 0.49 6.49 -27.42
C GLY A 198 -0.43 7.24 -26.45
N ARG A 199 -0.45 8.59 -26.53
CA ARG A 199 -1.25 9.43 -25.62
C ARG A 199 -2.75 9.12 -25.68
N SER A 200 -3.29 8.81 -26.87
CA SER A 200 -4.69 8.41 -27.04
C SER A 200 -5.01 7.13 -26.27
N LEU A 201 -4.09 6.15 -26.29
CA LEU A 201 -4.25 4.91 -25.53
C LEU A 201 -4.13 5.17 -24.02
N ALA A 202 -3.20 6.04 -23.60
CA ALA A 202 -3.09 6.45 -22.19
C ALA A 202 -4.38 7.11 -21.70
N ALA A 203 -4.96 8.03 -22.48
CA ALA A 203 -6.25 8.65 -22.18
C ALA A 203 -7.38 7.61 -22.08
N GLN A 204 -7.38 6.60 -22.94
CA GLN A 204 -8.37 5.51 -22.90
C GLN A 204 -8.25 4.68 -21.61
N TYR A 205 -7.03 4.36 -21.14
CA TYR A 205 -6.85 3.69 -19.85
C TYR A 205 -7.44 4.51 -18.70
N VAL A 206 -7.28 5.83 -18.74
CA VAL A 206 -7.83 6.72 -17.71
C VAL A 206 -9.36 6.76 -17.78
N THR A 207 -9.93 7.05 -18.94
CA THR A 207 -11.41 7.20 -19.10
C THR A 207 -12.17 5.88 -18.87
N THR A 208 -11.50 4.73 -18.99
CA THR A 208 -12.10 3.42 -18.70
C THR A 208 -11.91 2.98 -17.24
N GLY A 209 -11.50 3.89 -16.34
CA GLY A 209 -11.35 3.61 -14.91
C GLY A 209 -10.21 2.62 -14.58
N LYS A 210 -9.23 2.46 -15.48
CA LYS A 210 -8.10 1.55 -15.27
C LYS A 210 -6.90 2.24 -14.61
N ALA A 211 -6.93 3.57 -14.45
CA ALA A 211 -5.87 4.34 -13.83
C ALA A 211 -6.25 4.79 -12.42
N ALA A 212 -5.29 4.78 -11.51
CA ALA A 212 -5.42 5.37 -10.19
C ALA A 212 -4.19 6.23 -9.87
N VAL A 213 -4.41 7.31 -9.12
CA VAL A 213 -3.36 8.22 -8.62
C VAL A 213 -3.43 8.16 -7.10
N ASP A 214 -2.32 7.81 -6.47
CA ASP A 214 -2.21 7.60 -5.01
C ASP A 214 -3.30 6.67 -4.46
N GLY A 215 -3.58 5.59 -5.21
CA GLY A 215 -4.60 4.59 -4.87
C GLY A 215 -6.03 4.98 -5.24
N LEU A 216 -6.32 6.24 -5.52
CA LEU A 216 -7.67 6.71 -5.89
C LEU A 216 -7.92 6.56 -7.40
N PRO A 217 -9.01 5.89 -7.82
CA PRO A 217 -9.40 5.82 -9.21
C PRO A 217 -9.54 7.22 -9.83
N CYS A 218 -9.05 7.38 -11.04
CA CYS A 218 -9.11 8.64 -11.76
C CYS A 218 -9.53 8.40 -13.20
N GLU A 219 -10.62 9.04 -13.62
CA GLU A 219 -11.19 8.96 -14.97
C GLU A 219 -10.96 10.24 -15.78
N LYS A 220 -10.22 11.21 -15.23
CA LYS A 220 -9.93 12.50 -15.88
C LYS A 220 -8.51 12.49 -16.47
N PRO A 221 -8.34 12.32 -17.81
CA PRO A 221 -7.03 12.29 -18.44
C PRO A 221 -6.23 13.58 -18.27
N ASP A 222 -6.92 14.70 -18.12
CA ASP A 222 -6.35 16.03 -17.94
C ASP A 222 -6.03 16.42 -16.50
N LYS A 223 -6.26 15.52 -15.52
CA LYS A 223 -5.87 15.75 -14.13
C LYS A 223 -4.38 16.03 -14.04
N ASN A 224 -4.00 17.13 -13.39
CA ASN A 224 -2.61 17.40 -13.05
C ASN A 224 -2.10 16.40 -12.03
N VAL A 225 -0.89 15.87 -12.27
CA VAL A 225 -0.21 14.92 -11.41
C VAL A 225 0.86 15.68 -10.61
N PRO A 226 0.81 15.70 -9.27
CA PRO A 226 1.84 16.34 -8.47
C PRO A 226 3.14 15.51 -8.45
N GLU A 227 4.24 16.17 -8.09
CA GLU A 227 5.50 15.49 -7.80
C GLU A 227 5.32 14.52 -6.63
N GLY A 228 5.94 13.36 -6.70
CA GLY A 228 5.81 12.28 -5.72
C GLY A 228 4.64 11.33 -5.96
N ALA A 229 3.65 11.69 -6.78
CA ALA A 229 2.45 10.89 -6.99
C ALA A 229 2.75 9.50 -7.56
N LYS A 230 2.14 8.48 -6.97
CA LYS A 230 2.17 7.09 -7.44
C LYS A 230 0.99 6.83 -8.37
N ILE A 231 1.26 6.37 -9.58
CA ILE A 231 0.26 6.08 -10.61
C ILE A 231 0.25 4.57 -10.86
N SER A 232 -0.91 3.96 -10.76
CA SER A 232 -1.12 2.56 -11.17
C SER A 232 -2.07 2.50 -12.35
N VAL A 233 -1.73 1.63 -13.33
CA VAL A 233 -2.58 1.40 -14.51
C VAL A 233 -2.78 -0.10 -14.66
N ARG A 234 -4.05 -0.54 -14.56
CA ARG A 234 -4.40 -1.96 -14.67
C ARG A 234 -3.94 -2.53 -16.01
N GLY A 235 -3.10 -3.56 -15.96
CA GLY A 235 -2.53 -4.22 -17.13
C GLY A 235 -1.20 -3.64 -17.62
N LEU A 236 -0.75 -2.48 -17.10
CA LEU A 236 0.55 -1.89 -17.45
C LEU A 236 1.52 -1.87 -16.26
N GLY A 237 1.03 -1.80 -15.02
CA GLY A 237 1.84 -1.78 -13.81
C GLY A 237 1.76 -0.46 -13.05
N LYS A 238 2.82 -0.16 -12.29
CA LYS A 238 2.91 1.03 -11.42
C LYS A 238 4.08 1.92 -11.86
N MET A 239 3.97 3.23 -11.59
CA MET A 239 5.04 4.20 -11.73
C MET A 239 4.89 5.31 -10.70
N GLN A 240 5.96 6.07 -10.49
CA GLN A 240 5.96 7.27 -9.68
C GLN A 240 6.51 8.46 -10.48
N LEU A 241 5.84 9.59 -10.41
CA LEU A 241 6.38 10.86 -10.90
C LEU A 241 7.31 11.43 -9.83
N VAL A 242 8.60 11.08 -9.90
CA VAL A 242 9.55 11.38 -8.84
C VAL A 242 9.89 12.86 -8.76
N LYS A 243 10.07 13.50 -9.93
CA LYS A 243 10.51 14.91 -9.97
C LYS A 243 9.95 15.64 -11.17
N ILE A 244 9.55 16.88 -10.93
CA ILE A 244 9.17 17.86 -11.93
C ILE A 244 10.27 18.91 -11.97
N ASN A 245 11.11 18.89 -13.01
CA ASN A 245 12.15 19.90 -13.21
C ASN A 245 11.53 21.11 -13.92
N GLY A 246 12.28 22.19 -13.99
CA GLY A 246 11.86 23.40 -14.67
C GLY A 246 11.59 23.21 -16.18
N LYS A 247 11.13 24.26 -16.82
CA LYS A 247 10.88 24.31 -18.27
C LYS A 247 12.17 24.28 -19.06
N THR A 248 12.16 23.54 -20.14
CA THR A 248 13.23 23.52 -21.15
C THR A 248 13.19 24.78 -22.05
N LYS A 249 14.22 25.01 -22.84
CA LYS A 249 14.25 26.10 -23.85
C LYS A 249 13.08 26.05 -24.84
N LYS A 250 12.42 24.89 -24.99
CA LYS A 250 11.26 24.69 -25.87
C LYS A 250 9.93 24.72 -25.09
N ASP A 251 9.88 25.36 -23.94
CA ASP A 251 8.71 25.50 -23.05
C ASP A 251 8.06 24.15 -22.61
N ARG A 252 8.85 23.07 -22.64
CA ARG A 252 8.40 21.74 -22.15
C ARG A 252 8.91 21.52 -20.74
N ILE A 253 8.12 20.80 -19.95
CA ILE A 253 8.43 20.47 -18.55
C ILE A 253 9.26 19.18 -18.52
N SER A 254 10.47 19.24 -17.98
CA SER A 254 11.32 18.05 -17.75
C SER A 254 10.84 17.29 -16.54
N VAL A 255 10.68 15.97 -16.66
CA VAL A 255 10.21 15.08 -15.60
C VAL A 255 11.11 13.86 -15.44
N VAL A 256 11.12 13.33 -14.20
CA VAL A 256 11.73 12.04 -13.88
C VAL A 256 10.64 11.11 -13.39
N ILE A 257 10.49 9.97 -14.03
CA ILE A 257 9.48 8.96 -13.72
C ILE A 257 10.22 7.67 -13.37
N HIS A 258 9.88 7.05 -12.23
CA HIS A 258 10.29 5.70 -11.88
C HIS A 258 9.15 4.74 -12.25
N ARG A 259 9.41 3.84 -13.19
CA ARG A 259 8.50 2.74 -13.52
C ARG A 259 8.94 1.49 -12.77
N TYR A 260 8.06 0.93 -11.96
CA TYR A 260 8.28 -0.35 -11.30
C TYR A 260 8.22 -1.49 -12.33
N VAL A 261 9.19 -2.41 -12.30
CA VAL A 261 9.36 -3.49 -13.29
C VAL A 261 8.82 -4.82 -12.74
#